data_f292ec2f63ef2cb207c599a9e72e36e7
#
_entry.id   f292ec2f63ef2cb207c599a9e72e36e7
#
_cell.length_a   1.000
_cell.length_b   1.000
_cell.length_c   1.000
_cell.angle_alpha   90.00
_cell.angle_beta   90.00
_cell.angle_gamma   90.00
#
_symmetry.space_group_name_H-M   'P 1'
#
loop_
_entity.id
_entity.type
_entity.pdbx_description
1 polymer ?
#
loop_
_entity_poly.entity_id
_entity_poly.type
_entity_poly.pdbx_seq_one_letter_code
_entity_poly.pdbx_strand_id
1 'polypeptide(L)'
;MKHEPIRPVQEFIGSLADLGTLLPLTVGLIACNGVRPGPALVLLGITYILTGTYYRLPVPVQPLKAMATIAIATGASVGEIRAGALWMSGLMIALAVSGLAQKLNAVFPRVLIRGLQLGIGLMMIRAGAKLALAWGDSLGTVVIGAHGVSATPGSLGLAPSGAEFWRALPLLVIPQLPLTVGNAVLATRDCALSYFGPAGERVTPRRLAATIGLANLAAGLTGGVPVCHGAGGMTAHYSLGARTGLACAMIGSALLVTGIAAGGSMASALAAMPAWVLGVLLAYVGVRHAALARDAFGNATDASTVLLVGVVGLTSGNLMAALGIGLALRLMLRIPAARGVKQRFVDRSR
;
A
#
# COMPACT_ATOMS: atom_id res chain seq x y z
N MET A 1 -6.45 -9.79 33.14
CA MET A 1 -6.40 -8.52 32.40
C MET A 1 -7.79 -7.88 32.51
N LYS A 2 -7.90 -6.68 33.08
CA LYS A 2 -9.14 -5.93 33.07
C LYS A 2 -9.49 -5.62 31.62
N HIS A 3 -10.62 -6.14 31.11
CA HIS A 3 -11.15 -5.71 29.83
C HIS A 3 -11.48 -4.22 29.96
N GLU A 4 -10.65 -3.36 29.39
CA GLU A 4 -11.09 -1.98 29.23
C GLU A 4 -12.37 -1.98 28.40
N PRO A 5 -13.41 -1.25 28.85
CA PRO A 5 -14.67 -1.20 28.12
C PRO A 5 -14.42 -0.66 26.71
N ILE A 6 -15.01 -1.30 25.70
CA ILE A 6 -14.98 -0.81 24.33
C ILE A 6 -15.60 0.60 24.32
N ARG A 7 -14.85 1.59 23.83
CA ARG A 7 -15.30 2.97 23.71
C ARG A 7 -15.67 3.25 22.25
N PRO A 8 -16.95 3.14 21.86
CA PRO A 8 -17.39 3.21 20.46
C PRO A 8 -16.93 4.48 19.73
N VAL A 9 -16.90 5.61 20.42
CA VAL A 9 -16.44 6.91 19.87
C VAL A 9 -14.94 6.86 19.51
N GLN A 10 -14.12 6.25 20.36
CA GLN A 10 -12.69 6.10 20.09
C GLN A 10 -12.41 5.11 18.96
N GLU A 11 -13.18 4.02 18.90
CA GLU A 11 -13.11 3.08 17.78
C GLU A 11 -13.51 3.76 16.46
N PHE A 12 -14.53 4.61 16.48
CA PHE A 12 -14.94 5.38 15.31
C PHE A 12 -13.87 6.39 14.88
N ILE A 13 -13.34 7.20 15.79
CA ILE A 13 -12.25 8.15 15.48
C ILE A 13 -11.03 7.37 14.96
N GLY A 14 -10.67 6.30 15.64
CA GLY A 14 -9.58 5.43 15.23
C GLY A 14 -9.80 4.79 13.86
N SER A 15 -11.04 4.48 13.48
CA SER A 15 -11.36 3.89 12.18
C SER A 15 -11.00 4.83 11.01
N LEU A 16 -11.10 6.14 11.20
CA LEU A 16 -10.80 7.14 10.17
C LEU A 16 -9.30 7.37 9.95
N ALA A 17 -8.46 6.89 10.87
CA ALA A 17 -7.02 7.14 10.87
C ALA A 17 -6.31 6.73 9.58
N ASP A 18 -6.78 5.68 8.94
CA ASP A 18 -6.14 5.11 7.75
C ASP A 18 -6.58 5.76 6.43
N LEU A 19 -7.65 6.57 6.47
CA LEU A 19 -8.16 7.28 5.29
C LEU A 19 -7.10 8.15 4.62
N GLY A 20 -6.16 8.70 5.40
CA GLY A 20 -5.07 9.51 4.88
C GLY A 20 -4.13 8.78 3.92
N THR A 21 -4.09 7.44 3.94
CA THR A 21 -3.32 6.64 2.98
C THR A 21 -4.25 5.94 1.99
N LEU A 22 -5.36 5.42 2.48
CA LEU A 22 -6.30 4.64 1.68
C LEU A 22 -6.95 5.47 0.58
N LEU A 23 -7.51 6.65 0.91
CA LEU A 23 -8.25 7.44 -0.05
C LEU A 23 -7.38 7.96 -1.20
N PRO A 24 -6.23 8.62 -0.97
CA PRO A 24 -5.44 9.17 -2.07
C PRO A 24 -5.00 8.13 -3.08
N LEU A 25 -4.60 6.94 -2.62
CA LEU A 25 -4.16 5.86 -3.50
C LEU A 25 -5.34 5.23 -4.25
N THR A 26 -6.47 5.00 -3.56
CA THR A 26 -7.67 4.44 -4.18
C THR A 26 -8.24 5.41 -5.22
N VAL A 27 -8.38 6.68 -4.87
CA VAL A 27 -8.85 7.73 -5.78
C VAL A 27 -7.89 7.90 -6.94
N GLY A 28 -6.57 7.86 -6.70
CA GLY A 28 -5.56 7.92 -7.75
C GLY A 28 -5.69 6.77 -8.75
N LEU A 29 -5.88 5.54 -8.29
CA LEU A 29 -6.10 4.37 -9.15
C LEU A 29 -7.40 4.49 -9.96
N ILE A 30 -8.46 5.01 -9.35
CA ILE A 30 -9.73 5.25 -10.04
C ILE A 30 -9.57 6.32 -11.11
N ALA A 31 -9.02 7.49 -10.73
CA ALA A 31 -8.93 8.66 -11.60
C ALA A 31 -7.87 8.52 -12.71
N CYS A 32 -6.69 7.96 -12.39
CA CYS A 32 -5.57 7.89 -13.33
C CYS A 32 -5.50 6.58 -14.11
N ASN A 33 -6.02 5.48 -13.56
CA ASN A 33 -5.89 4.16 -14.17
C ASN A 33 -7.23 3.54 -14.60
N GLY A 34 -8.36 4.17 -14.30
CA GLY A 34 -9.68 3.68 -14.70
C GLY A 34 -10.20 2.50 -13.87
N VAL A 35 -9.68 2.29 -12.66
CA VAL A 35 -10.23 1.29 -11.73
C VAL A 35 -11.67 1.68 -11.38
N ARG A 36 -12.60 0.72 -11.45
CA ARG A 36 -14.03 0.98 -11.21
C ARG A 36 -14.29 1.26 -9.73
N PRO A 37 -14.93 2.40 -9.37
CA PRO A 37 -15.13 2.80 -7.97
C PRO A 37 -15.95 1.80 -7.16
N GLY A 38 -17.06 1.31 -7.70
CA GLY A 38 -17.96 0.38 -7.00
C GLY A 38 -17.24 -0.89 -6.54
N PRO A 39 -16.70 -1.72 -7.45
CA PRO A 39 -15.94 -2.92 -7.10
C PRO A 39 -14.75 -2.62 -6.18
N ALA A 40 -14.04 -1.51 -6.38
CA ALA A 40 -12.92 -1.10 -5.54
C ALA A 40 -13.33 -0.88 -4.09
N LEU A 41 -14.36 -0.05 -3.85
CA LEU A 41 -14.84 0.27 -2.51
C LEU A 41 -15.54 -0.90 -1.84
N VAL A 42 -16.34 -1.68 -2.59
CA VAL A 42 -16.99 -2.88 -2.07
C VAL A 42 -15.95 -3.90 -1.59
N LEU A 43 -14.93 -4.19 -2.40
CA LEU A 43 -13.89 -5.15 -2.01
C LEU A 43 -13.08 -4.64 -0.81
N LEU A 44 -12.70 -3.37 -0.80
CA LEU A 44 -12.03 -2.74 0.35
C LEU A 44 -12.89 -2.88 1.61
N GLY A 45 -14.18 -2.55 1.51
CA GLY A 45 -15.12 -2.65 2.62
C GLY A 45 -15.26 -4.07 3.17
N ILE A 46 -15.48 -5.05 2.30
CA ILE A 46 -15.55 -6.47 2.68
C ILE A 46 -14.24 -6.92 3.32
N THR A 47 -13.09 -6.57 2.73
CA THR A 47 -11.78 -6.97 3.25
C THR A 47 -11.52 -6.37 4.63
N TYR A 48 -11.90 -5.12 4.86
CA TYR A 48 -11.80 -4.48 6.19
C TYR A 48 -12.66 -5.19 7.23
N ILE A 49 -13.92 -5.49 6.91
CA ILE A 49 -14.84 -6.20 7.82
C ILE A 49 -14.28 -7.58 8.16
N LEU A 50 -13.88 -8.35 7.14
CA LEU A 50 -13.30 -9.68 7.33
C LEU A 50 -12.01 -9.63 8.15
N THR A 51 -11.14 -8.66 7.89
CA THR A 51 -9.89 -8.48 8.63
C THR A 51 -10.16 -8.15 10.10
N GLY A 52 -11.06 -7.20 10.37
CA GLY A 52 -11.45 -6.83 11.73
C GLY A 52 -12.06 -7.98 12.52
N THR A 53 -12.93 -8.76 11.90
CA THR A 53 -13.56 -9.94 12.55
C THR A 53 -12.55 -11.07 12.77
N TYR A 54 -11.67 -11.33 11.81
CA TYR A 54 -10.68 -12.40 11.87
C TYR A 54 -9.60 -12.14 12.93
N TYR A 55 -8.98 -10.96 12.90
CA TYR A 55 -7.91 -10.60 13.84
C TYR A 55 -8.45 -10.10 15.17
N ARG A 56 -9.68 -9.59 15.22
CA ARG A 56 -10.30 -8.90 16.38
C ARG A 56 -9.44 -7.74 16.89
N LEU A 57 -8.61 -7.19 16.03
CA LEU A 57 -7.70 -6.05 16.23
C LEU A 57 -7.82 -5.11 15.05
N PRO A 58 -7.44 -3.83 15.19
CA PRO A 58 -7.54 -2.86 14.11
C PRO A 58 -6.40 -3.04 13.09
N VAL A 59 -6.40 -4.18 12.40
CA VAL A 59 -5.46 -4.48 11.31
C VAL A 59 -5.93 -3.78 10.04
N PRO A 60 -5.17 -2.80 9.52
CA PRO A 60 -5.59 -1.97 8.40
C PRO A 60 -5.61 -2.73 7.08
N VAL A 61 -6.39 -2.22 6.13
CA VAL A 61 -6.39 -2.68 4.73
C VAL A 61 -6.11 -1.48 3.83
N GLN A 62 -4.98 -1.49 3.15
CA GLN A 62 -4.50 -0.37 2.34
C GLN A 62 -4.15 -0.85 0.94
N PRO A 63 -4.28 0.01 -0.10
CA PRO A 63 -3.72 -0.30 -1.41
C PRO A 63 -2.24 -0.67 -1.32
N LEU A 64 -1.80 -1.59 -2.17
CA LEU A 64 -0.39 -1.94 -2.33
C LEU A 64 0.39 -0.70 -2.79
N LYS A 65 1.12 -0.05 -1.87
CA LYS A 65 1.64 1.32 -2.03
C LYS A 65 2.57 1.49 -3.23
N ALA A 66 3.56 0.60 -3.39
CA ALA A 66 4.45 0.69 -4.54
C ALA A 66 3.70 0.43 -5.84
N MET A 67 2.89 -0.62 -5.86
CA MET A 67 2.09 -0.97 -7.03
C MET A 67 1.16 0.17 -7.44
N ALA A 68 0.38 0.73 -6.50
CA ALA A 68 -0.51 1.85 -6.77
C ALA A 68 0.25 3.09 -7.27
N THR A 69 1.36 3.43 -6.61
CA THR A 69 2.19 4.58 -7.02
C THR A 69 2.78 4.41 -8.41
N ILE A 70 3.34 3.24 -8.71
CA ILE A 70 3.89 2.94 -10.03
C ILE A 70 2.78 2.98 -11.08
N ALA A 71 1.65 2.33 -10.80
CA ALA A 71 0.51 2.31 -11.72
C ALA A 71 0.02 3.74 -12.05
N ILE A 72 -0.14 4.61 -11.04
CA ILE A 72 -0.52 6.02 -11.23
C ILE A 72 0.55 6.77 -12.02
N ALA A 73 1.83 6.57 -11.70
CA ALA A 73 2.93 7.30 -12.34
C ALA A 73 3.20 6.88 -13.79
N THR A 74 2.93 5.62 -14.14
CA THR A 74 3.21 5.04 -15.46
C THR A 74 1.97 4.89 -16.34
N GLY A 75 0.77 5.12 -15.80
CA GLY A 75 -0.47 4.89 -16.51
C GLY A 75 -0.74 3.40 -16.79
N ALA A 76 -0.35 2.52 -15.85
CA ALA A 76 -0.59 1.08 -16.00
C ALA A 76 -2.07 0.77 -16.23
N SER A 77 -2.35 -0.19 -17.13
CA SER A 77 -3.73 -0.59 -17.43
C SER A 77 -4.40 -1.30 -16.24
N VAL A 78 -5.73 -1.32 -16.23
CA VAL A 78 -6.50 -2.12 -15.25
C VAL A 78 -6.12 -3.59 -15.34
N GLY A 79 -5.84 -4.11 -16.54
CA GLY A 79 -5.36 -5.47 -16.75
C GLY A 79 -4.01 -5.72 -16.08
N GLU A 80 -3.06 -4.81 -16.20
CA GLU A 80 -1.76 -4.89 -15.50
C GLU A 80 -1.92 -4.84 -13.97
N ILE A 81 -2.81 -3.98 -13.45
CA ILE A 81 -3.11 -3.89 -12.02
C ILE A 81 -3.72 -5.21 -11.51
N ARG A 82 -4.69 -5.78 -12.25
CA ARG A 82 -5.30 -7.08 -11.94
C ARG A 82 -4.28 -8.23 -11.99
N ALA A 83 -3.43 -8.24 -13.02
CA ALA A 83 -2.33 -9.20 -13.14
C ALA A 83 -1.37 -9.10 -11.94
N GLY A 84 -1.01 -7.87 -11.55
CA GLY A 84 -0.20 -7.61 -10.36
C GLY A 84 -0.84 -8.14 -9.08
N ALA A 85 -2.17 -7.99 -8.92
CA ALA A 85 -2.91 -8.55 -7.80
C ALA A 85 -2.87 -10.08 -7.80
N LEU A 86 -3.05 -10.73 -8.95
CA LEU A 86 -2.98 -12.19 -9.06
C LEU A 86 -1.57 -12.72 -8.75
N TRP A 87 -0.52 -12.06 -9.24
CA TRP A 87 0.86 -12.39 -8.88
C TRP A 87 1.10 -12.25 -7.38
N MET A 88 0.69 -11.14 -6.79
CA MET A 88 0.81 -10.91 -5.33
C MET A 88 0.02 -11.95 -4.54
N SER A 89 -1.15 -12.35 -5.03
CA SER A 89 -1.94 -13.43 -4.42
C SER A 89 -1.15 -14.73 -4.38
N GLY A 90 -0.66 -15.20 -5.53
CA GLY A 90 0.11 -16.45 -5.62
C GLY A 90 1.35 -16.44 -4.72
N LEU A 91 2.14 -15.35 -4.76
CA LEU A 91 3.33 -15.19 -3.94
C LEU A 91 3.00 -15.16 -2.45
N MET A 92 1.97 -14.43 -2.04
CA MET A 92 1.59 -14.33 -0.63
C MET A 92 1.00 -15.62 -0.09
N ILE A 93 0.20 -16.34 -0.88
CA ILE A 93 -0.30 -17.67 -0.50
C ILE A 93 0.87 -18.67 -0.38
N ALA A 94 1.80 -18.65 -1.34
CA ALA A 94 3.00 -19.49 -1.25
C ALA A 94 3.84 -19.20 0.00
N LEU A 95 4.00 -17.93 0.37
CA LEU A 95 4.67 -17.54 1.62
C LEU A 95 3.88 -17.96 2.87
N ALA A 96 2.56 -17.91 2.83
CA ALA A 96 1.73 -18.36 3.93
C ALA A 96 1.84 -19.88 4.15
N VAL A 97 1.86 -20.65 3.09
CA VAL A 97 1.98 -22.13 3.15
C VAL A 97 3.38 -22.54 3.58
N SER A 98 4.42 -21.99 2.94
CA SER A 98 5.81 -22.36 3.18
C SER A 98 6.39 -21.83 4.49
N GLY A 99 5.80 -20.77 5.08
CA GLY A 99 6.36 -20.08 6.27
C GLY A 99 7.67 -19.33 6.01
N LEU A 100 8.05 -19.10 4.75
CA LEU A 100 9.34 -18.51 4.38
C LEU A 100 9.39 -16.98 4.48
N ALA A 101 8.34 -16.31 5.01
CA ALA A 101 8.28 -14.86 5.08
C ALA A 101 9.50 -14.25 5.83
N GLN A 102 9.93 -14.86 6.95
CA GLN A 102 11.09 -14.39 7.70
C GLN A 102 12.40 -14.58 6.91
N LYS A 103 12.55 -15.69 6.18
CA LYS A 103 13.75 -15.94 5.36
C LYS A 103 13.80 -14.95 4.19
N LEU A 104 12.68 -14.67 3.56
CA LEU A 104 12.62 -13.73 2.44
C LEU A 104 12.98 -12.29 2.89
N ASN A 105 12.61 -11.90 4.11
CA ASN A 105 13.02 -10.60 4.65
C ASN A 105 14.54 -10.46 4.77
N ALA A 106 15.26 -11.54 5.05
CA ALA A 106 16.72 -11.51 5.12
C ALA A 106 17.38 -11.22 3.75
N VAL A 107 16.67 -11.50 2.65
CA VAL A 107 17.14 -11.20 1.29
C VAL A 107 17.04 -9.70 0.98
N PHE A 108 16.09 -8.99 1.62
CA PHE A 108 15.87 -7.56 1.40
C PHE A 108 16.34 -6.73 2.60
N PRO A 109 17.60 -6.26 2.61
CA PRO A 109 18.09 -5.40 3.67
C PRO A 109 17.20 -4.17 3.87
N ARG A 110 17.01 -3.76 5.13
CA ARG A 110 16.16 -2.62 5.52
C ARG A 110 16.49 -1.35 4.73
N VAL A 111 17.75 -1.12 4.43
CA VAL A 111 18.23 0.03 3.66
C VAL A 111 17.66 0.07 2.24
N LEU A 112 17.55 -1.08 1.56
CA LEU A 112 16.94 -1.14 0.22
C LEU A 112 15.43 -0.84 0.29
N ILE A 113 14.76 -1.34 1.32
CA ILE A 113 13.34 -1.01 1.56
C ILE A 113 13.18 0.50 1.77
N ARG A 114 14.08 1.14 2.54
CA ARG A 114 14.08 2.60 2.74
C ARG A 114 14.35 3.38 1.44
N GLY A 115 15.25 2.88 0.61
CA GLY A 115 15.49 3.45 -0.73
C GLY A 115 14.25 3.37 -1.63
N LEU A 116 13.57 2.22 -1.66
CA LEU A 116 12.30 2.07 -2.38
C LEU A 116 11.23 3.02 -1.83
N GLN A 117 11.13 3.17 -0.50
CA GLN A 117 10.17 4.09 0.12
C GLN A 117 10.45 5.54 -0.25
N LEU A 118 11.72 5.94 -0.31
CA LEU A 118 12.10 7.26 -0.81
C LEU A 118 11.71 7.43 -2.28
N GLY A 119 12.06 6.47 -3.14
CA GLY A 119 11.72 6.51 -4.56
C GLY A 119 10.21 6.60 -4.81
N ILE A 120 9.42 5.78 -4.12
CA ILE A 120 7.96 5.82 -4.18
C ILE A 120 7.44 7.19 -3.73
N GLY A 121 7.95 7.70 -2.59
CA GLY A 121 7.56 9.00 -2.08
C GLY A 121 7.83 10.12 -3.08
N LEU A 122 9.02 10.14 -3.67
CA LEU A 122 9.40 11.13 -4.71
C LEU A 122 8.55 11.00 -5.98
N MET A 123 8.25 9.77 -6.43
CA MET A 123 7.36 9.55 -7.57
C MET A 123 5.94 10.07 -7.30
N MET A 124 5.41 9.86 -6.08
CA MET A 124 4.09 10.38 -5.69
C MET A 124 4.09 11.92 -5.63
N ILE A 125 5.15 12.54 -5.07
CA ILE A 125 5.29 14.00 -5.07
C ILE A 125 5.32 14.53 -6.50
N ARG A 126 6.10 13.91 -7.39
CA ARG A 126 6.17 14.29 -8.81
C ARG A 126 4.82 14.13 -9.53
N ALA A 127 4.13 13.01 -9.31
CA ALA A 127 2.80 12.79 -9.88
C ALA A 127 1.78 13.80 -9.34
N GLY A 128 1.81 14.04 -8.03
CA GLY A 128 0.96 15.03 -7.38
C GLY A 128 1.23 16.45 -7.88
N ALA A 129 2.50 16.85 -8.03
CA ALA A 129 2.86 18.15 -8.57
C ALA A 129 2.39 18.34 -10.02
N LYS A 130 2.53 17.30 -10.86
CA LYS A 130 2.01 17.35 -12.25
C LYS A 130 0.49 17.59 -12.26
N LEU A 131 -0.27 16.88 -11.44
CA LEU A 131 -1.71 17.05 -11.33
C LEU A 131 -2.09 18.42 -10.76
N ALA A 132 -1.33 18.93 -9.79
CA ALA A 132 -1.60 20.23 -9.19
C ALA A 132 -1.28 21.41 -10.15
N LEU A 133 -0.23 21.29 -10.97
CA LEU A 133 0.20 22.32 -11.91
C LEU A 133 -0.56 22.30 -13.23
N ALA A 134 -1.20 21.20 -13.61
CA ALA A 134 -2.06 21.12 -14.78
C ALA A 134 -3.32 22.00 -14.69
N TRP A 135 -3.44 22.81 -13.63
CA TRP A 135 -4.56 23.74 -13.41
C TRP A 135 -4.56 24.95 -14.37
N GLY A 136 -3.46 25.20 -15.10
CA GLY A 136 -3.34 26.41 -15.94
C GLY A 136 -3.95 26.30 -17.36
N ASP A 137 -4.16 25.10 -17.90
CA ASP A 137 -4.42 24.92 -19.33
C ASP A 137 -5.88 24.63 -19.74
N SER A 138 -6.77 24.43 -18.81
CA SER A 138 -8.24 24.45 -18.98
C SER A 138 -8.87 24.21 -17.64
N LEU A 139 -10.00 24.84 -17.31
CA LEU A 139 -10.84 24.60 -16.14
C LEU A 139 -11.01 23.08 -15.93
N GLY A 140 -9.99 22.53 -15.18
CA GLY A 140 -9.58 21.15 -15.24
C GLY A 140 -10.57 20.18 -14.64
N THR A 141 -11.42 19.66 -15.44
CA THR A 141 -11.89 18.31 -15.29
C THR A 141 -10.65 17.40 -15.33
N VAL A 142 -10.45 16.59 -14.29
CA VAL A 142 -9.54 15.46 -14.39
C VAL A 142 -9.99 14.68 -15.63
N VAL A 143 -9.24 14.83 -16.74
CA VAL A 143 -9.49 14.00 -17.90
C VAL A 143 -9.09 12.62 -17.49
N ILE A 144 -10.07 11.87 -17.01
CA ILE A 144 -9.95 10.42 -16.79
C ILE A 144 -9.57 9.87 -18.15
N GLY A 145 -8.28 9.58 -18.36
CA GLY A 145 -7.80 9.04 -19.63
C GLY A 145 -6.85 9.89 -20.45
N ALA A 146 -6.14 10.90 -19.90
CA ALA A 146 -5.22 11.75 -20.66
C ALA A 146 -3.97 11.05 -21.26
N HIS A 147 -3.84 9.75 -21.10
CA HIS A 147 -2.89 8.93 -21.86
C HIS A 147 -3.60 7.70 -22.45
N GLY A 148 -4.47 7.94 -23.45
CA GLY A 148 -4.87 6.86 -24.39
C GLY A 148 -5.56 5.62 -23.80
N VAL A 149 -6.02 5.68 -22.56
CA VAL A 149 -6.90 4.65 -22.04
C VAL A 149 -8.29 4.94 -22.57
N SER A 150 -8.59 4.38 -23.73
CA SER A 150 -9.95 4.24 -24.18
C SER A 150 -10.69 3.45 -23.10
N ALA A 151 -11.28 4.18 -22.15
CA ALA A 151 -12.24 3.61 -21.24
C ALA A 151 -13.46 3.26 -22.09
N THR A 152 -13.42 2.13 -22.79
CA THR A 152 -14.62 1.52 -23.31
C THR A 152 -15.45 1.14 -22.10
N PRO A 153 -16.59 1.81 -21.85
CA PRO A 153 -17.49 1.41 -20.79
C PRO A 153 -18.07 0.06 -21.23
N GLY A 154 -17.67 -1.02 -20.62
CA GLY A 154 -18.38 -2.26 -20.92
C GLY A 154 -17.61 -3.57 -20.91
N SER A 155 -16.30 -3.59 -20.87
CA SER A 155 -15.67 -4.85 -20.58
C SER A 155 -15.66 -5.02 -19.04
N LEU A 156 -16.57 -5.81 -18.53
CA LEU A 156 -16.27 -6.69 -17.39
C LEU A 156 -15.03 -7.45 -17.84
N GLY A 157 -13.86 -6.79 -17.67
CA GLY A 157 -12.61 -7.20 -18.29
C GLY A 157 -12.38 -8.65 -17.96
N LEU A 158 -12.49 -9.45 -18.97
CA LEU A 158 -11.94 -10.79 -19.06
C LEU A 158 -10.56 -10.76 -18.38
N ALA A 159 -10.08 -11.90 -17.94
CA ALA A 159 -8.78 -12.06 -17.33
C ALA A 159 -7.71 -11.18 -18.02
N PRO A 160 -6.71 -10.68 -17.28
CA PRO A 160 -5.62 -9.92 -17.90
C PRO A 160 -5.03 -10.72 -19.06
N SER A 161 -4.68 -10.03 -20.15
CA SER A 161 -4.00 -10.67 -21.29
C SER A 161 -2.66 -11.26 -20.84
N GLY A 162 -2.15 -12.25 -21.59
CA GLY A 162 -0.84 -12.84 -21.28
C GLY A 162 0.29 -11.80 -21.26
N ALA A 163 0.23 -10.80 -22.13
CA ALA A 163 1.18 -9.70 -22.15
C ALA A 163 1.12 -8.84 -20.87
N GLU A 164 -0.08 -8.44 -20.45
CA GLU A 164 -0.29 -7.69 -19.21
C GLU A 164 0.16 -8.49 -17.98
N PHE A 165 -0.13 -9.81 -17.99
CA PHE A 165 0.25 -10.69 -16.89
C PHE A 165 1.77 -10.72 -16.68
N TRP A 166 2.55 -10.87 -17.75
CA TRP A 166 4.01 -10.91 -17.65
C TRP A 166 4.65 -9.54 -17.45
N ARG A 167 4.07 -8.46 -18.00
CA ARG A 167 4.57 -7.10 -17.78
C ARG A 167 4.35 -6.61 -16.34
N ALA A 168 3.27 -7.02 -15.70
CA ALA A 168 2.97 -6.66 -14.32
C ALA A 168 4.03 -7.18 -13.33
N LEU A 169 4.64 -8.32 -13.60
CA LEU A 169 5.62 -8.93 -12.69
C LEU A 169 6.82 -8.02 -12.42
N PRO A 170 7.62 -7.58 -13.41
CA PRO A 170 8.76 -6.70 -13.17
C PRO A 170 8.35 -5.28 -12.80
N LEU A 171 7.24 -4.78 -13.36
CA LEU A 171 6.83 -3.39 -13.20
C LEU A 171 6.20 -3.13 -11.83
N LEU A 172 5.26 -3.98 -11.42
CA LEU A 172 4.38 -3.74 -10.27
C LEU A 172 4.71 -4.64 -9.07
N VAL A 173 5.03 -5.91 -9.33
CA VAL A 173 5.11 -6.94 -8.27
C VAL A 173 6.47 -6.97 -7.60
N ILE A 174 7.55 -7.04 -8.38
CA ILE A 174 8.91 -7.14 -7.82
C ILE A 174 9.23 -5.96 -6.89
N PRO A 175 8.95 -4.68 -7.25
CA PRO A 175 9.17 -3.55 -6.34
C PRO A 175 8.26 -3.58 -5.10
N GLN A 176 7.06 -4.16 -5.22
CA GLN A 176 6.10 -4.24 -4.11
C GLN A 176 6.45 -5.33 -3.10
N LEU A 177 7.06 -6.42 -3.52
CA LEU A 177 7.29 -7.61 -2.70
C LEU A 177 8.10 -7.32 -1.42
N PRO A 178 9.26 -6.61 -1.46
CA PRO A 178 10.01 -6.26 -0.27
C PRO A 178 9.21 -5.44 0.74
N LEU A 179 8.38 -4.51 0.25
CA LEU A 179 7.51 -3.68 1.09
C LEU A 179 6.39 -4.51 1.71
N THR A 180 5.84 -5.46 0.97
CA THR A 180 4.78 -6.32 1.52
C THR A 180 5.33 -7.23 2.60
N VAL A 181 6.46 -7.91 2.35
CA VAL A 181 7.06 -8.80 3.35
C VAL A 181 7.57 -8.01 4.56
N GLY A 182 8.35 -6.96 4.34
CA GLY A 182 8.96 -6.18 5.42
C GLY A 182 7.96 -5.36 6.24
N ASN A 183 7.09 -4.61 5.57
CA ASN A 183 6.17 -3.70 6.25
C ASN A 183 4.79 -4.32 6.53
N ALA A 184 4.17 -4.97 5.53
CA ALA A 184 2.81 -5.45 5.70
C ALA A 184 2.72 -6.78 6.47
N VAL A 185 3.77 -7.60 6.44
CA VAL A 185 3.79 -8.88 7.17
C VAL A 185 4.57 -8.73 8.48
N LEU A 186 5.86 -8.42 8.43
CA LEU A 186 6.72 -8.50 9.62
C LEU A 186 6.52 -7.30 10.56
N ALA A 187 6.61 -6.08 10.04
CA ALA A 187 6.42 -4.90 10.88
C ALA A 187 4.98 -4.79 11.43
N THR A 188 3.96 -5.25 10.70
CA THR A 188 2.58 -5.28 11.20
C THR A 188 2.44 -6.27 12.37
N ARG A 189 3.10 -7.43 12.30
CA ARG A 189 3.17 -8.35 13.43
C ARG A 189 3.83 -7.70 14.65
N ASP A 190 4.98 -7.04 14.44
CA ASP A 190 5.71 -6.40 15.54
C ASP A 190 4.88 -5.30 16.20
N CYS A 191 4.19 -4.48 15.41
CA CYS A 191 3.24 -3.49 15.92
C CYS A 191 2.10 -4.15 16.72
N ALA A 192 1.54 -5.26 16.21
CA ALA A 192 0.46 -5.96 16.90
C ALA A 192 0.90 -6.45 18.29
N LEU A 193 2.10 -7.02 18.38
CA LEU A 193 2.66 -7.47 19.66
C LEU A 193 2.96 -6.30 20.60
N SER A 194 3.54 -5.21 20.05
CA SER A 194 3.92 -4.03 20.84
C SER A 194 2.72 -3.29 21.40
N TYR A 195 1.63 -3.16 20.61
CA TYR A 195 0.47 -2.36 21.02
C TYR A 195 -0.58 -3.15 21.80
N PHE A 196 -0.73 -4.44 21.49
CA PHE A 196 -1.82 -5.25 22.02
C PHE A 196 -1.35 -6.44 22.87
N GLY A 197 -0.04 -6.60 23.08
CA GLY A 197 0.52 -7.67 23.91
C GLY A 197 0.03 -9.05 23.48
N PRO A 198 -0.48 -9.88 24.42
CA PRO A 198 -0.95 -11.24 24.12
C PRO A 198 -2.06 -11.30 23.07
N ALA A 199 -2.91 -10.27 22.97
CA ALA A 199 -3.92 -10.22 21.92
C ALA A 199 -3.28 -10.09 20.52
N GLY A 200 -2.09 -9.51 20.42
CA GLY A 200 -1.32 -9.40 19.19
C GLY A 200 -0.77 -10.72 18.65
N GLU A 201 -0.69 -11.77 19.46
CA GLU A 201 -0.18 -13.10 19.06
C GLU A 201 -1.01 -13.74 17.93
N ARG A 202 -2.28 -13.37 17.81
CA ARG A 202 -3.13 -13.82 16.70
C ARG A 202 -2.73 -13.23 15.33
N VAL A 203 -1.97 -12.15 15.31
CA VAL A 203 -1.44 -11.51 14.09
C VAL A 203 -0.09 -12.14 13.75
N THR A 204 -0.10 -13.27 13.03
CA THR A 204 1.12 -13.99 12.65
C THR A 204 1.52 -13.69 11.22
N PRO A 205 2.83 -13.80 10.85
CA PRO A 205 3.28 -13.62 9.48
C PRO A 205 2.53 -14.53 8.48
N ARG A 206 2.28 -15.77 8.87
CA ARG A 206 1.54 -16.74 8.07
C ARG A 206 0.11 -16.28 7.80
N ARG A 207 -0.59 -15.80 8.83
CA ARG A 207 -1.97 -15.30 8.71
C ARG A 207 -2.03 -14.02 7.90
N LEU A 208 -1.09 -13.08 8.12
CA LEU A 208 -1.02 -11.84 7.34
C LEU A 208 -0.76 -12.14 5.85
N ALA A 209 0.19 -13.02 5.54
CA ALA A 209 0.43 -13.43 4.16
C ALA A 209 -0.81 -14.09 3.53
N ALA A 210 -1.51 -14.96 4.27
CA ALA A 210 -2.72 -15.61 3.78
C ALA A 210 -3.85 -14.61 3.49
N THR A 211 -4.13 -13.69 4.41
CA THR A 211 -5.20 -12.70 4.23
C THR A 211 -4.88 -11.70 3.10
N ILE A 212 -3.62 -11.27 2.98
CA ILE A 212 -3.15 -10.45 1.85
C ILE A 212 -3.32 -11.24 0.53
N GLY A 213 -2.91 -12.50 0.51
CA GLY A 213 -3.03 -13.34 -0.67
C GLY A 213 -4.47 -13.52 -1.14
N LEU A 214 -5.38 -13.86 -0.22
CA LEU A 214 -6.81 -14.04 -0.54
C LEU A 214 -7.48 -12.73 -0.98
N ALA A 215 -7.17 -11.62 -0.31
CA ALA A 215 -7.70 -10.31 -0.71
C ALA A 215 -7.22 -9.89 -2.11
N ASN A 216 -5.97 -10.18 -2.45
CA ASN A 216 -5.43 -9.89 -3.78
C ASN A 216 -5.97 -10.86 -4.86
N LEU A 217 -6.30 -12.11 -4.49
CA LEU A 217 -7.02 -13.00 -5.40
C LEU A 217 -8.38 -12.39 -5.78
N ALA A 218 -9.14 -11.97 -4.78
CA ALA A 218 -10.41 -11.30 -5.02
C ALA A 218 -10.25 -10.02 -5.86
N ALA A 219 -9.24 -9.18 -5.57
CA ALA A 219 -8.95 -7.96 -6.33
C ALA A 219 -8.62 -8.26 -7.80
N GLY A 220 -7.77 -9.25 -8.06
CA GLY A 220 -7.39 -9.65 -9.41
C GLY A 220 -8.57 -10.21 -10.21
N LEU A 221 -9.46 -10.97 -9.56
CA LEU A 221 -10.64 -11.55 -10.20
C LEU A 221 -11.74 -10.52 -10.46
N THR A 222 -12.00 -9.61 -9.53
CA THR A 222 -13.13 -8.66 -9.61
C THR A 222 -12.75 -7.29 -10.20
N GLY A 223 -11.45 -6.99 -10.38
CA GLY A 223 -10.98 -5.68 -10.80
C GLY A 223 -11.02 -4.65 -9.68
N GLY A 224 -10.98 -5.09 -8.43
CA GLY A 224 -10.83 -4.23 -7.27
C GLY A 224 -9.39 -3.72 -7.07
N VAL A 225 -9.19 -2.94 -6.01
CA VAL A 225 -7.86 -2.41 -5.66
C VAL A 225 -7.03 -3.49 -4.99
N PRO A 226 -5.79 -3.76 -5.46
CA PRO A 226 -4.86 -4.65 -4.78
C PRO A 226 -4.45 -4.10 -3.42
N VAL A 227 -4.46 -4.96 -2.38
CA VAL A 227 -4.33 -4.52 -0.99
C VAL A 227 -3.26 -5.24 -0.21
N CYS A 228 -2.83 -4.60 0.89
CA CYS A 228 -2.01 -5.21 1.93
C CYS A 228 -2.43 -4.70 3.32
N HIS A 229 -1.85 -5.30 4.34
CA HIS A 229 -1.85 -4.73 5.68
C HIS A 229 -0.64 -3.78 5.82
N GLY A 230 -0.63 -2.93 6.83
CA GLY A 230 0.50 -2.02 6.98
C GLY A 230 0.72 -1.58 8.43
N ALA A 231 1.95 -1.69 8.90
CA ALA A 231 2.34 -1.25 10.24
C ALA A 231 1.96 0.21 10.50
N GLY A 232 2.13 1.08 9.50
CA GLY A 232 1.77 2.50 9.62
C GLY A 232 0.28 2.73 9.83
N GLY A 233 -0.59 1.97 9.14
CA GLY A 233 -2.04 2.03 9.35
C GLY A 233 -2.44 1.50 10.72
N MET A 234 -1.83 0.40 11.18
CA MET A 234 -2.07 -0.12 12.55
C MET A 234 -1.65 0.90 13.60
N THR A 235 -0.49 1.55 13.42
CA THR A 235 -0.03 2.64 14.29
C THR A 235 -1.03 3.80 14.29
N ALA A 236 -1.54 4.19 13.12
CA ALA A 236 -2.52 5.27 13.00
C ALA A 236 -3.83 4.94 13.74
N HIS A 237 -4.39 3.74 13.48
CA HIS A 237 -5.57 3.25 14.20
C HIS A 237 -5.38 3.28 15.71
N TYR A 238 -4.25 2.72 16.18
CA TYR A 238 -3.92 2.67 17.61
C TYR A 238 -3.77 4.07 18.22
N SER A 239 -3.06 4.98 17.53
CA SER A 239 -2.80 6.36 18.01
C SER A 239 -4.07 7.19 18.15
N LEU A 240 -5.09 6.94 17.31
CA LEU A 240 -6.38 7.62 17.37
C LEU A 240 -7.43 6.85 18.20
N GLY A 241 -7.00 5.83 18.95
CA GLY A 241 -7.84 5.20 19.98
C GLY A 241 -8.50 3.89 19.59
N ALA A 242 -8.31 3.37 18.37
CA ALA A 242 -8.82 2.05 18.01
C ALA A 242 -8.07 0.95 18.79
N ARG A 243 -8.81 0.01 19.34
CA ARG A 243 -8.26 -1.11 20.13
C ARG A 243 -8.76 -2.45 19.66
N THR A 244 -9.86 -2.49 18.92
CA THR A 244 -10.52 -3.72 18.50
C THR A 244 -10.75 -3.77 16.99
N GLY A 245 -11.21 -4.93 16.51
CA GLY A 245 -11.62 -5.06 15.09
C GLY A 245 -12.87 -4.24 14.73
N LEU A 246 -13.55 -3.62 15.71
CA LEU A 246 -14.71 -2.78 15.47
C LEU A 246 -14.36 -1.56 14.61
N ALA A 247 -13.18 -0.96 14.81
CA ALA A 247 -12.71 0.12 13.95
C ALA A 247 -12.65 -0.30 12.47
N CYS A 248 -12.12 -1.50 12.20
CA CYS A 248 -12.10 -2.05 10.83
C CYS A 248 -13.52 -2.32 10.30
N ALA A 249 -14.43 -2.82 11.13
CA ALA A 249 -15.80 -3.03 10.73
C ALA A 249 -16.51 -1.71 10.41
N MET A 250 -16.27 -0.64 11.18
CA MET A 250 -16.87 0.67 10.95
C MET A 250 -16.43 1.27 9.61
N ILE A 251 -15.13 1.37 9.36
CA ILE A 251 -14.64 1.91 8.08
C ILE A 251 -15.01 0.98 6.92
N GLY A 252 -14.94 -0.34 7.12
CA GLY A 252 -15.31 -1.32 6.12
C GLY A 252 -16.78 -1.20 5.73
N SER A 253 -17.68 -1.02 6.69
CA SER A 253 -19.10 -0.80 6.43
C SER A 253 -19.35 0.50 5.67
N ALA A 254 -18.68 1.58 6.04
CA ALA A 254 -18.78 2.86 5.33
C ALA A 254 -18.34 2.72 3.86
N LEU A 255 -17.20 2.07 3.61
CA LEU A 255 -16.70 1.82 2.25
C LEU A 255 -17.64 0.91 1.45
N LEU A 256 -18.17 -0.15 2.08
CA LEU A 256 -19.09 -1.09 1.45
C LEU A 256 -20.39 -0.39 1.03
N VAL A 257 -21.01 0.35 1.96
CA VAL A 257 -22.23 1.11 1.69
C VAL A 257 -21.99 2.14 0.59
N THR A 258 -20.89 2.89 0.66
CA THR A 258 -20.53 3.88 -0.36
C THR A 258 -20.32 3.21 -1.72
N GLY A 259 -19.63 2.07 -1.77
CA GLY A 259 -19.37 1.34 -3.02
C GLY A 259 -20.66 0.80 -3.67
N ILE A 260 -21.61 0.34 -2.85
CA ILE A 260 -22.92 -0.16 -3.36
C ILE A 260 -23.82 1.00 -3.77
N ALA A 261 -23.98 2.00 -2.90
CA ALA A 261 -24.96 3.06 -3.10
C ALA A 261 -24.52 4.11 -4.13
N ALA A 262 -23.21 4.44 -4.14
CA ALA A 262 -22.67 5.53 -4.95
C ALA A 262 -21.66 5.08 -6.01
N GLY A 263 -21.43 3.79 -6.18
CA GLY A 263 -20.39 3.26 -7.08
C GLY A 263 -20.53 3.74 -8.53
N GLY A 264 -21.75 3.94 -9.02
CA GLY A 264 -22.02 4.49 -10.35
C GLY A 264 -21.81 6.00 -10.44
N SER A 265 -22.31 6.75 -9.46
CA SER A 265 -22.19 8.22 -9.40
C SER A 265 -20.83 8.68 -8.89
N MET A 266 -20.08 7.83 -8.18
CA MET A 266 -18.75 8.13 -7.66
C MET A 266 -17.77 8.44 -8.79
N ALA A 267 -17.86 7.73 -9.93
CA ALA A 267 -17.01 8.01 -11.08
C ALA A 267 -17.22 9.45 -11.58
N SER A 268 -18.48 9.90 -11.67
CA SER A 268 -18.82 11.27 -12.07
C SER A 268 -18.40 12.30 -11.02
N ALA A 269 -18.57 11.99 -9.73
CA ALA A 269 -18.14 12.87 -8.64
C ALA A 269 -16.61 13.02 -8.59
N LEU A 270 -15.88 11.93 -8.83
CA LEU A 270 -14.41 11.98 -8.90
C LEU A 270 -13.92 12.67 -10.18
N ALA A 271 -14.66 12.53 -11.30
CA ALA A 271 -14.37 13.27 -12.52
C ALA A 271 -14.58 14.78 -12.35
N ALA A 272 -15.51 15.19 -11.51
CA ALA A 272 -15.76 16.59 -11.17
C ALA A 272 -14.77 17.14 -10.12
N MET A 273 -13.97 16.27 -9.47
CA MET A 273 -12.98 16.70 -8.49
C MET A 273 -11.82 17.43 -9.18
N PRO A 274 -11.45 18.64 -8.74
CA PRO A 274 -10.33 19.37 -9.31
C PRO A 274 -9.03 18.54 -9.20
N ALA A 275 -8.27 18.48 -10.31
CA ALA A 275 -7.03 17.70 -10.38
C ALA A 275 -6.02 18.08 -9.28
N TRP A 276 -5.98 19.35 -8.88
CA TRP A 276 -5.09 19.82 -7.83
C TRP A 276 -5.39 19.20 -6.47
N VAL A 277 -6.67 18.87 -6.16
CA VAL A 277 -7.02 18.19 -4.91
C VAL A 277 -6.36 16.82 -4.84
N LEU A 278 -6.49 16.02 -5.92
CA LEU A 278 -5.83 14.74 -6.02
C LEU A 278 -4.30 14.91 -5.99
N GLY A 279 -3.79 15.94 -6.67
CA GLY A 279 -2.37 16.27 -6.69
C GLY A 279 -1.80 16.53 -5.30
N VAL A 280 -2.47 17.36 -4.50
CA VAL A 280 -2.08 17.66 -3.11
C VAL A 280 -2.14 16.41 -2.23
N LEU A 281 -3.20 15.60 -2.37
CA LEU A 281 -3.34 14.36 -1.60
C LEU A 281 -2.22 13.37 -1.92
N LEU A 282 -1.89 13.18 -3.19
CA LEU A 282 -0.78 12.30 -3.61
C LEU A 282 0.57 12.84 -3.12
N ALA A 283 0.81 14.13 -3.25
CA ALA A 283 2.04 14.74 -2.76
C ALA A 283 2.18 14.59 -1.24
N TYR A 284 1.11 14.80 -0.48
CA TYR A 284 1.10 14.58 0.97
C TYR A 284 1.49 13.13 1.33
N VAL A 285 0.86 12.14 0.71
CA VAL A 285 1.22 10.72 0.95
C VAL A 285 2.66 10.46 0.54
N GLY A 286 3.11 11.06 -0.56
CA GLY A 286 4.49 10.99 -1.04
C GLY A 286 5.50 11.50 0.01
N VAL A 287 5.25 12.67 0.59
CA VAL A 287 6.09 13.23 1.68
C VAL A 287 6.11 12.29 2.90
N ARG A 288 4.94 11.80 3.32
CA ARG A 288 4.84 10.84 4.43
C ARG A 288 5.61 9.55 4.15
N HIS A 289 5.60 9.11 2.90
CA HIS A 289 6.28 7.88 2.49
C HIS A 289 7.81 8.08 2.41
N ALA A 290 8.27 9.17 1.81
CA ALA A 290 9.69 9.54 1.77
C ALA A 290 10.27 9.72 3.19
N ALA A 291 9.49 10.28 4.11
CA ALA A 291 9.89 10.46 5.50
C ALA A 291 10.22 9.15 6.24
N LEU A 292 9.72 7.99 5.76
CA LEU A 292 10.08 6.68 6.32
C LEU A 292 11.55 6.33 6.12
N ALA A 293 12.23 6.99 5.18
CA ALA A 293 13.66 6.77 4.93
C ALA A 293 14.58 7.50 5.91
N ARG A 294 14.05 8.38 6.79
CA ARG A 294 14.85 9.24 7.68
C ARG A 294 15.82 8.48 8.58
N ASP A 295 15.42 7.32 9.06
CA ASP A 295 16.24 6.49 9.95
C ASP A 295 17.49 5.91 9.28
N ALA A 296 17.57 5.92 7.95
CA ALA A 296 18.74 5.48 7.20
C ALA A 296 19.81 6.58 7.03
N PHE A 297 19.51 7.84 7.32
CA PHE A 297 20.43 8.96 7.16
C PHE A 297 21.42 9.13 8.33
N GLY A 298 21.30 8.31 9.37
CA GLY A 298 22.27 8.29 10.48
C GLY A 298 23.62 7.64 10.12
N ASN A 299 23.74 7.00 8.97
CA ASN A 299 24.97 6.37 8.48
C ASN A 299 25.18 6.76 7.00
N ALA A 300 26.36 7.29 6.66
CA ALA A 300 26.67 7.79 5.32
C ALA A 300 26.52 6.71 4.22
N THR A 301 26.89 5.47 4.51
CA THR A 301 26.78 4.35 3.55
C THR A 301 25.33 3.94 3.32
N ASP A 302 24.52 3.94 4.37
CA ASP A 302 23.10 3.64 4.26
C ASP A 302 22.38 4.80 3.54
N ALA A 303 22.72 6.05 3.88
CA ALA A 303 22.20 7.23 3.22
C ALA A 303 22.49 7.24 1.71
N SER A 304 23.74 6.95 1.30
CA SER A 304 24.12 6.90 -0.11
C SER A 304 23.33 5.81 -0.88
N THR A 305 23.15 4.64 -0.27
CA THR A 305 22.34 3.56 -0.86
C THR A 305 20.88 3.99 -1.02
N VAL A 306 20.30 4.60 0.01
CA VAL A 306 18.90 5.08 0.01
C VAL A 306 18.69 6.17 -1.04
N LEU A 307 19.61 7.14 -1.11
CA LEU A 307 19.57 8.20 -2.11
C LEU A 307 19.72 7.65 -3.52
N LEU A 308 20.67 6.75 -3.77
CA LEU A 308 20.85 6.14 -5.08
C LEU A 308 19.57 5.41 -5.53
N VAL A 309 19.02 4.53 -4.69
CA VAL A 309 17.78 3.81 -5.02
C VAL A 309 16.61 4.78 -5.22
N GLY A 310 16.49 5.80 -4.36
CA GLY A 310 15.44 6.80 -4.46
C GLY A 310 15.52 7.63 -5.74
N VAL A 311 16.69 8.13 -6.08
CA VAL A 311 16.91 8.96 -7.29
C VAL A 311 16.76 8.13 -8.56
N VAL A 312 17.36 6.94 -8.63
CA VAL A 312 17.17 6.03 -9.78
C VAL A 312 15.70 5.69 -9.97
N GLY A 313 14.98 5.38 -8.88
CA GLY A 313 13.54 5.14 -8.94
C GLY A 313 12.75 6.32 -9.50
N LEU A 314 13.06 7.55 -9.04
CA LEU A 314 12.41 8.77 -9.50
C LEU A 314 12.70 9.08 -10.98
N THR A 315 13.97 8.96 -11.40
CA THR A 315 14.42 9.39 -12.74
C THR A 315 14.04 8.37 -13.81
N SER A 316 14.22 7.08 -13.52
CA SER A 316 13.88 5.99 -14.46
C SER A 316 12.40 5.61 -14.47
N GLY A 317 11.65 5.93 -13.39
CA GLY A 317 10.31 5.38 -13.17
C GLY A 317 10.30 3.87 -12.90
N ASN A 318 11.48 3.24 -12.81
CA ASN A 318 11.65 1.79 -12.69
C ASN A 318 12.26 1.41 -11.34
N LEU A 319 11.40 1.10 -10.37
CA LEU A 319 11.85 0.73 -9.02
C LEU A 319 12.52 -0.66 -8.98
N MET A 320 12.30 -1.52 -9.97
CA MET A 320 13.02 -2.79 -10.07
C MET A 320 14.50 -2.53 -10.43
N ALA A 321 14.75 -1.67 -11.41
CA ALA A 321 16.12 -1.26 -11.76
C ALA A 321 16.80 -0.57 -10.57
N ALA A 322 16.09 0.32 -9.88
CA ALA A 322 16.59 0.99 -8.68
C ALA A 322 16.96 -0.02 -7.57
N LEU A 323 16.13 -1.04 -7.35
CA LEU A 323 16.40 -2.11 -6.38
C LEU A 323 17.64 -2.92 -6.78
N GLY A 324 17.75 -3.30 -8.07
CA GLY A 324 18.90 -4.05 -8.60
C GLY A 324 20.22 -3.28 -8.44
N ILE A 325 20.23 -2.00 -8.78
CA ILE A 325 21.40 -1.11 -8.63
C ILE A 325 21.78 -0.97 -7.15
N GLY A 326 20.79 -0.75 -6.26
CA GLY A 326 21.04 -0.67 -4.82
C GLY A 326 21.60 -1.97 -4.24
N LEU A 327 21.10 -3.12 -4.70
CA LEU A 327 21.62 -4.43 -4.29
C LEU A 327 23.06 -4.64 -4.79
N ALA A 328 23.35 -4.31 -6.05
CA ALA A 328 24.67 -4.39 -6.62
C ALA A 328 25.68 -3.51 -5.85
N LEU A 329 25.31 -2.28 -5.53
CA LEU A 329 26.13 -1.39 -4.70
C LEU A 329 26.44 -2.01 -3.33
N ARG A 330 25.44 -2.58 -2.66
CA ARG A 330 25.62 -3.23 -1.34
C ARG A 330 26.56 -4.44 -1.42
N LEU A 331 26.47 -5.23 -2.49
CA LEU A 331 27.36 -6.36 -2.72
C LEU A 331 28.80 -5.91 -3.00
N MET A 332 28.97 -4.86 -3.80
CA MET A 332 30.31 -4.28 -4.10
C MET A 332 30.97 -3.70 -2.86
N LEU A 333 30.22 -3.03 -2.00
CA LEU A 333 30.75 -2.43 -0.79
C LEU A 333 31.07 -3.46 0.31
N ARG A 334 30.79 -4.75 0.09
CA ARG A 334 31.00 -5.85 1.07
C ARG A 334 30.47 -5.51 2.47
N ILE A 335 29.42 -4.70 2.56
CA ILE A 335 28.84 -4.32 3.83
C ILE A 335 27.98 -5.51 4.28
N PRO A 336 28.36 -6.19 5.38
CA PRO A 336 27.53 -7.26 5.90
C PRO A 336 26.13 -6.72 6.12
N ALA A 337 25.09 -7.45 5.67
CA ALA A 337 23.74 -7.13 6.05
C ALA A 337 23.73 -6.92 7.56
N ALA A 338 23.37 -5.71 8.00
CA ALA A 338 23.43 -5.38 9.41
C ALA A 338 22.73 -6.50 10.19
N ARG A 339 23.50 -7.25 10.96
CA ARG A 339 22.97 -8.25 11.90
C ARG A 339 21.89 -7.54 12.66
N GLY A 340 20.67 -8.08 12.64
CA GLY A 340 19.48 -7.42 13.13
C GLY A 340 19.75 -6.62 14.40
N VAL A 341 19.45 -5.36 14.32
CA VAL A 341 19.41 -4.49 15.51
C VAL A 341 18.38 -5.17 16.41
N LYS A 342 18.88 -5.86 17.45
CA LYS A 342 18.06 -6.22 18.60
C LYS A 342 17.32 -4.95 18.97
N GLN A 343 16.02 -4.99 18.78
CA GLN A 343 15.09 -3.92 19.08
C GLN A 343 15.30 -3.45 20.53
N ARG A 344 16.04 -2.35 20.73
CA ARG A 344 15.96 -1.56 21.96
C ARG A 344 14.64 -0.80 21.95
N PHE A 345 13.54 -1.53 22.05
CA PHE A 345 12.20 -0.99 22.27
C PHE A 345 11.61 -1.38 23.62
N VAL A 346 12.47 -1.84 24.54
CA VAL A 346 12.03 -2.20 25.90
C VAL A 346 12.95 -1.46 26.88
N ASP A 347 12.88 -0.14 26.93
CA ASP A 347 13.27 0.60 28.15
C ASP A 347 12.90 2.10 28.08
N ARG A 348 11.63 2.41 27.96
CA ARG A 348 11.05 3.72 28.34
C ARG A 348 9.65 3.52 28.91
N SER A 349 9.53 2.68 29.91
CA SER A 349 8.39 2.67 30.83
C SER A 349 8.89 2.23 32.21
N ARG A 350 9.71 3.08 32.81
CA ARG A 350 9.84 3.19 34.28
C ARG A 350 9.78 4.65 34.65
#